data_58b903efeb5727cd5b79a38645442ebd
#
_entry.id   58b903efeb5727cd5b79a38645442ebd
#
_cell.length_a   1.000
_cell.length_b   1.000
_cell.length_c   1.000
_cell.angle_alpha   90.00
_cell.angle_beta   90.00
_cell.angle_gamma   90.00
#
_symmetry.space_group_name_H-M   'P 1'
#
loop_
_entity.id
_entity.type
_entity.pdbx_description
1 polymer ?
#
loop_
_entity_poly.entity_id
_entity_poly.type
_entity_poly.pdbx_seq_one_letter_code
_entity_poly.pdbx_strand_id
1 'polypeptide(L)'
;KLFTATTELLNVEVSITANCNIIDKYIVEDESRLVFNPDMNYTLEFKKKGYIPKLISINTHGMSTDFIMKGYDLFADILLFKTLEHVNTSAYAKLPVAICFFNSNIKSLTWDMDYSQDAFEAFISMNEQHKKRLSNQKKENTPESRMND
;
A
#
# COMPACT_ATOMS: atom_id res chain seq x y z
N LYS A 1 21.14 -6.50 0.89
CA LYS A 1 19.75 -6.87 1.21
C LYS A 1 18.95 -5.61 1.25
N LEU A 2 18.54 -5.19 0.07
CA LEU A 2 18.04 -3.86 -0.14
C LEU A 2 16.58 -3.94 -0.59
N PHE A 3 15.71 -3.26 0.14
CA PHE A 3 14.38 -2.92 -0.34
C PHE A 3 14.42 -1.46 -0.78
N THR A 4 14.00 -1.22 -2.01
CA THR A 4 13.88 0.14 -2.55
C THR A 4 12.40 0.42 -2.77
N ALA A 5 11.88 1.46 -2.14
CA ALA A 5 10.55 1.98 -2.38
C ALA A 5 10.65 3.37 -2.98
N THR A 6 9.97 3.58 -4.08
CA THR A 6 9.86 4.88 -4.73
C THR A 6 8.43 5.43 -4.59
N THR A 7 8.28 6.72 -4.59
CA THR A 7 6.99 7.40 -4.58
C THR A 7 7.05 8.65 -5.43
N GLU A 8 6.02 8.89 -6.22
CA GLU A 8 5.86 10.12 -7.01
C GLU A 8 5.56 11.36 -6.13
N LEU A 9 5.28 11.14 -4.86
CA LEU A 9 4.91 12.19 -3.92
C LEU A 9 6.07 12.51 -2.98
N LEU A 10 6.39 13.79 -2.85
CA LEU A 10 7.32 14.27 -1.83
C LEU A 10 6.71 14.22 -0.43
N ASN A 11 7.56 14.13 0.59
CA ASN A 11 7.17 14.16 2.00
C ASN A 11 6.16 13.06 2.39
N VAL A 12 6.41 11.82 2.00
CA VAL A 12 5.66 10.66 2.47
C VAL A 12 6.28 10.14 3.76
N GLU A 13 5.50 10.07 4.82
CA GLU A 13 5.92 9.41 6.07
C GLU A 13 5.91 7.91 5.87
N VAL A 14 6.99 7.24 6.20
CA VAL A 14 7.10 5.78 6.23
C VAL A 14 7.37 5.32 7.64
N SER A 15 6.53 4.41 8.15
CA SER A 15 6.72 3.72 9.42
C SER A 15 7.02 2.27 9.14
N ILE A 16 8.06 1.74 9.77
CA ILE A 16 8.44 0.33 9.67
C ILE A 16 8.13 -0.35 11.00
N THR A 17 7.32 -1.38 10.93
CA THR A 17 7.01 -2.25 12.07
C THR A 17 7.63 -3.62 11.83
N ALA A 18 8.31 -4.17 12.82
CA ALA A 18 8.81 -5.54 12.81
C ALA A 18 8.27 -6.28 14.04
N ASN A 19 7.66 -7.44 13.81
CA ASN A 19 7.04 -8.25 14.85
C ASN A 19 6.14 -7.42 15.80
N CYS A 20 5.28 -6.61 15.23
CA CYS A 20 4.32 -5.71 15.91
C CYS A 20 4.94 -4.53 16.68
N ASN A 21 6.24 -4.27 16.56
CA ASN A 21 6.89 -3.10 17.16
C ASN A 21 7.38 -2.14 16.08
N ILE A 22 7.11 -0.84 16.25
CA ILE A 22 7.67 0.18 15.36
C ILE A 22 9.18 0.23 15.61
N ILE A 23 9.96 0.00 14.56
CA ILE A 23 11.42 -0.02 14.62
C ILE A 23 12.07 1.19 13.96
N ASP A 24 11.36 1.85 13.05
CA ASP A 24 11.85 3.05 12.37
C ASP A 24 10.71 3.92 11.83
N LYS A 25 11.01 5.22 11.65
CA LYS A 25 10.11 6.23 11.09
C LYS A 25 10.92 7.31 10.38
N TYR A 26 10.57 7.64 9.13
CA TYR A 26 11.26 8.69 8.37
C TYR A 26 10.37 9.27 7.27
N ILE A 27 10.83 10.34 6.66
CA ILE A 27 10.17 10.98 5.51
C ILE A 27 10.91 10.58 4.23
N VAL A 28 10.16 10.08 3.27
CA VAL A 28 10.66 9.79 1.91
C VAL A 28 10.41 10.99 1.03
N GLU A 29 11.46 11.47 0.37
CA GLU A 29 11.38 12.56 -0.61
C GLU A 29 11.33 12.00 -2.04
N ASP A 30 11.99 10.88 -2.32
CA ASP A 30 12.07 10.25 -3.63
C ASP A 30 12.21 8.73 -3.47
N GLU A 31 13.39 8.26 -3.09
CA GLU A 31 13.73 6.85 -2.94
C GLU A 31 14.15 6.53 -1.50
N SER A 32 13.72 5.40 -1.00
CA SER A 32 14.16 4.85 0.29
C SER A 32 14.74 3.48 0.13
N ARG A 33 15.84 3.26 0.83
CA ARG A 33 16.55 1.98 0.85
C ARG A 33 16.53 1.39 2.24
N LEU A 34 15.96 0.20 2.37
CA LEU A 34 15.76 -0.49 3.62
C LEU A 34 16.50 -1.82 3.63
N VAL A 35 17.00 -2.20 4.79
CA VAL A 35 17.64 -3.50 5.00
C VAL A 35 16.78 -4.32 5.93
N PHE A 36 16.35 -5.50 5.49
CA PHE A 36 15.57 -6.43 6.29
C PHE A 36 16.43 -7.57 6.83
N ASN A 37 16.23 -7.89 8.11
CA ASN A 37 16.80 -9.07 8.71
C ASN A 37 15.99 -10.32 8.33
N PRO A 38 16.59 -11.51 8.31
CA PRO A 38 15.86 -12.77 8.12
C PRO A 38 14.94 -13.06 9.31
N ASP A 39 14.01 -13.98 9.10
CA ASP A 39 13.08 -14.53 10.10
C ASP A 39 12.23 -13.48 10.84
N MET A 40 11.77 -12.48 10.09
CA MET A 40 10.95 -11.37 10.59
C MET A 40 9.72 -11.16 9.72
N ASN A 41 8.67 -10.61 10.33
CA ASN A 41 7.53 -10.03 9.65
C ASN A 41 7.63 -8.51 9.74
N TYR A 42 7.69 -7.87 8.58
CA TYR A 42 7.71 -6.41 8.47
C TYR A 42 6.38 -5.91 7.91
N THR A 43 5.95 -4.77 8.42
CA THR A 43 4.90 -3.96 7.83
C THR A 43 5.45 -2.57 7.59
N LEU A 44 5.37 -2.12 6.35
CA LEU A 44 5.70 -0.75 5.96
C LEU A 44 4.39 0.00 5.75
N GLU A 45 4.22 1.11 6.45
CA GLU A 45 3.07 1.98 6.29
C GLU A 45 3.51 3.30 5.66
N PHE A 46 2.90 3.64 4.53
CA PHE A 46 3.14 4.87 3.77
C PHE A 46 1.99 5.83 4.00
N LYS A 47 2.26 6.99 4.59
CA LYS A 47 1.26 8.01 4.94
C LYS A 47 1.57 9.36 4.33
N LYS A 48 0.54 10.04 3.86
CA LYS A 48 0.58 11.46 3.51
C LYS A 48 -0.77 12.09 3.80
N LYS A 49 -0.75 13.32 4.32
CA LYS A 49 -1.99 14.06 4.59
C LYS A 49 -2.83 14.23 3.31
N GLY A 50 -4.10 13.89 3.37
CA GLY A 50 -5.03 13.94 2.22
C GLY A 50 -4.94 12.74 1.28
N TYR A 51 -4.20 11.70 1.65
CA TYR A 51 -4.07 10.45 0.90
C TYR A 51 -4.48 9.25 1.75
N ILE A 52 -4.92 8.20 1.09
CA ILE A 52 -5.24 6.92 1.73
C ILE A 52 -3.91 6.25 2.09
N PRO A 53 -3.67 5.90 3.36
CA PRO A 53 -2.47 5.17 3.75
C PRO A 53 -2.37 3.83 3.03
N LYS A 54 -1.17 3.39 2.74
CA LYS A 54 -0.89 2.06 2.18
C LYS A 54 0.01 1.25 3.08
N LEU A 55 -0.31 -0.02 3.23
CA LEU A 55 0.50 -1.00 3.92
C LEU A 55 1.11 -1.98 2.93
N ILE A 56 2.36 -2.35 3.17
CA ILE A 56 3.05 -3.47 2.50
C ILE A 56 3.51 -4.42 3.58
N SER A 57 3.23 -5.70 3.39
CA SER A 57 3.72 -6.77 4.27
C SER A 57 4.91 -7.47 3.62
N ILE A 58 5.97 -7.69 4.38
CA ILE A 58 7.17 -8.42 3.94
C ILE A 58 7.50 -9.48 4.97
N ASN A 59 7.43 -10.74 4.56
CA ASN A 59 7.76 -11.89 5.38
C ASN A 59 9.10 -12.47 4.93
N THR A 60 10.11 -12.42 5.79
CA THR A 60 11.45 -12.92 5.53
C THR A 60 11.72 -14.28 6.18
N HIS A 61 10.70 -14.95 6.70
CA HIS A 61 10.85 -16.28 7.28
C HIS A 61 11.23 -17.33 6.24
N GLY A 62 12.05 -18.29 6.67
CA GLY A 62 12.44 -19.44 5.85
C GLY A 62 13.48 -19.14 4.78
N MET A 63 14.07 -17.94 4.75
CA MET A 63 15.17 -17.63 3.85
C MET A 63 16.37 -18.52 4.15
N SER A 64 16.88 -19.18 3.11
CA SER A 64 18.09 -20.02 3.25
C SER A 64 19.34 -19.18 3.51
N THR A 65 20.32 -19.75 4.22
CA THR A 65 21.61 -19.10 4.48
C THR A 65 22.28 -18.65 3.18
N ASP A 66 22.25 -19.49 2.13
CA ASP A 66 22.84 -19.17 0.82
C ASP A 66 22.17 -17.95 0.19
N PHE A 67 20.83 -17.84 0.29
CA PHE A 67 20.09 -16.68 -0.22
C PHE A 67 20.47 -15.42 0.56
N ILE A 68 20.55 -15.52 1.89
CA ILE A 68 20.95 -14.41 2.76
C ILE A 68 22.38 -13.94 2.43
N MET A 69 23.30 -14.87 2.20
CA MET A 69 24.72 -14.57 1.90
C MET A 69 24.90 -13.89 0.53
N LYS A 70 24.18 -14.33 -0.49
CA LYS A 70 24.21 -13.73 -1.83
C LYS A 70 23.65 -12.32 -1.84
N GLY A 71 22.76 -12.01 -0.92
CA GLY A 71 22.00 -10.77 -0.94
C GLY A 71 20.85 -10.84 -1.95
N TYR A 72 19.96 -9.89 -1.84
CA TYR A 72 18.83 -9.71 -2.75
C TYR A 72 18.40 -8.26 -2.75
N ASP A 73 17.82 -7.84 -3.86
CA ASP A 73 17.15 -6.55 -3.99
C ASP A 73 15.67 -6.79 -4.26
N LEU A 74 14.84 -6.00 -3.61
CA LEU A 74 13.40 -5.99 -3.78
C LEU A 74 12.96 -4.56 -4.08
N PHE A 75 12.18 -4.38 -5.13
CA PHE A 75 11.73 -3.08 -5.58
C PHE A 75 10.21 -2.96 -5.47
N ALA A 76 9.73 -1.80 -5.08
CA ALA A 76 8.32 -1.46 -5.10
C ALA A 76 8.11 0.02 -5.41
N ASP A 77 7.24 0.28 -6.37
CA ASP A 77 6.74 1.62 -6.66
C ASP A 77 5.45 1.86 -5.88
N ILE A 78 5.44 2.89 -5.05
CA ILE A 78 4.34 3.17 -4.14
C ILE A 78 3.54 4.35 -4.67
N LEU A 79 2.36 4.07 -5.20
CA LEU A 79 1.40 5.08 -5.63
C LEU A 79 0.34 5.30 -4.55
N LEU A 80 0.30 6.49 -3.96
CA LEU A 80 -0.72 6.88 -3.00
C LEU A 80 -1.91 7.55 -3.71
N PHE A 81 -3.12 7.21 -3.31
CA PHE A 81 -4.35 7.79 -3.82
C PHE A 81 -4.93 8.80 -2.84
N LYS A 82 -5.46 9.92 -3.37
CA LYS A 82 -6.16 10.90 -2.55
C LYS A 82 -7.34 10.28 -1.81
N THR A 83 -7.60 10.78 -0.61
CA THR A 83 -8.79 10.39 0.14
C THR A 83 -10.05 10.75 -0.67
N LEU A 84 -11.04 9.87 -0.62
CA LEU A 84 -12.32 10.05 -1.30
C LEU A 84 -13.34 10.62 -0.31
N GLU A 85 -13.95 11.76 -0.64
CA GLU A 85 -15.01 12.35 0.19
C GLU A 85 -16.21 11.40 0.28
N HIS A 86 -16.79 11.30 1.50
CA HIS A 86 -17.95 10.46 1.79
C HIS A 86 -17.75 8.94 1.57
N VAL A 87 -16.51 8.47 1.41
CA VAL A 87 -16.17 7.05 1.32
C VAL A 87 -15.37 6.63 2.55
N ASN A 88 -15.82 5.57 3.20
CA ASN A 88 -15.06 4.98 4.31
C ASN A 88 -13.89 4.14 3.74
N THR A 89 -12.70 4.70 3.77
CA THR A 89 -11.48 4.03 3.32
C THR A 89 -10.74 3.28 4.44
N SER A 90 -11.30 3.25 5.66
CA SER A 90 -10.61 2.71 6.84
C SER A 90 -10.32 1.22 6.74
N ALA A 91 -11.20 0.44 6.14
CA ALA A 91 -10.96 -0.99 5.92
C ALA A 91 -9.80 -1.21 4.94
N TYR A 92 -9.76 -0.44 3.85
CA TYR A 92 -8.70 -0.48 2.86
C TYR A 92 -7.34 -0.07 3.45
N ALA A 93 -7.33 0.95 4.31
CA ALA A 93 -6.11 1.45 4.95
C ALA A 93 -5.51 0.48 6.02
N LYS A 94 -6.25 -0.57 6.41
CA LYS A 94 -5.82 -1.55 7.42
C LYS A 94 -5.28 -2.85 6.82
N LEU A 95 -5.50 -3.07 5.54
CA LEU A 95 -5.03 -4.28 4.85
C LEU A 95 -3.81 -3.94 3.98
N PRO A 96 -2.82 -4.83 3.91
CA PRO A 96 -1.72 -4.65 2.96
C PRO A 96 -2.26 -4.57 1.53
N VAL A 97 -1.66 -3.71 0.72
CA VAL A 97 -1.94 -3.67 -0.72
C VAL A 97 -1.03 -4.60 -1.51
N ALA A 98 0.06 -5.03 -0.90
CA ALA A 98 0.98 -6.01 -1.45
C ALA A 98 1.61 -6.84 -0.32
N ILE A 99 1.86 -8.10 -0.61
CA ILE A 99 2.53 -9.04 0.28
C ILE A 99 3.75 -9.60 -0.44
N CYS A 100 4.90 -9.55 0.23
CA CYS A 100 6.13 -10.20 -0.22
C CYS A 100 6.50 -11.31 0.75
N PHE A 101 6.92 -12.45 0.24
CA PHE A 101 7.35 -13.59 1.06
C PHE A 101 8.46 -14.38 0.39
N PHE A 102 9.20 -15.16 1.19
CA PHE A 102 10.20 -16.07 0.64
C PHE A 102 9.53 -17.33 0.10
N ASN A 103 9.69 -17.56 -1.20
CA ASN A 103 9.20 -18.75 -1.87
C ASN A 103 10.33 -19.80 -1.95
N SER A 104 10.20 -20.88 -1.18
CA SER A 104 11.20 -21.94 -1.10
C SER A 104 11.37 -22.73 -2.40
N ASN A 105 10.35 -22.78 -3.26
CA ASN A 105 10.40 -23.50 -4.54
C ASN A 105 11.35 -22.81 -5.53
N ILE A 106 11.27 -21.48 -5.60
CA ILE A 106 12.14 -20.67 -6.47
C ILE A 106 13.34 -20.08 -5.73
N LYS A 107 13.42 -20.31 -4.42
CA LYS A 107 14.47 -19.81 -3.52
C LYS A 107 14.69 -18.29 -3.63
N SER A 108 13.62 -17.53 -3.65
CA SER A 108 13.65 -16.07 -3.78
C SER A 108 12.52 -15.41 -3.02
N LEU A 109 12.71 -14.13 -2.67
CA LEU A 109 11.61 -13.27 -2.27
C LEU A 109 10.75 -12.97 -3.51
N THR A 110 9.44 -13.07 -3.35
CA THR A 110 8.48 -12.84 -4.42
C THR A 110 7.27 -12.07 -3.91
N TRP A 111 6.64 -11.30 -4.78
CA TRP A 111 5.37 -10.65 -4.52
C TRP A 111 4.23 -11.65 -4.76
N ASP A 112 3.24 -11.62 -3.87
CA ASP A 112 1.94 -12.27 -4.10
C ASP A 112 1.15 -11.42 -5.10
N MET A 113 1.24 -11.80 -6.36
CA MET A 113 0.62 -11.04 -7.46
C MET A 113 -0.90 -11.16 -7.45
N ASP A 114 -1.45 -12.33 -7.09
CA ASP A 114 -2.89 -12.54 -7.02
C ASP A 114 -3.49 -11.67 -5.93
N TYR A 115 -2.88 -11.68 -4.73
CA TYR A 115 -3.29 -10.79 -3.64
C TYR A 115 -3.22 -9.31 -4.02
N SER A 116 -2.15 -8.89 -4.67
CA SER A 116 -1.96 -7.49 -5.07
C SER A 116 -2.98 -7.05 -6.12
N GLN A 117 -3.36 -7.92 -7.04
CA GLN A 117 -4.41 -7.68 -8.02
C GLN A 117 -5.78 -7.53 -7.36
N ASP A 118 -6.15 -8.44 -6.46
CA ASP A 118 -7.41 -8.37 -5.71
C ASP A 118 -7.52 -7.08 -4.89
N ALA A 119 -6.43 -6.67 -4.23
CA ALA A 119 -6.39 -5.42 -3.49
C ALA A 119 -6.56 -4.18 -4.39
N PHE A 120 -6.00 -4.20 -5.59
CA PHE A 120 -6.15 -3.15 -6.58
C PHE A 120 -7.58 -3.09 -7.14
N GLU A 121 -8.18 -4.23 -7.48
CA GLU A 121 -9.55 -4.31 -7.99
C GLU A 121 -10.56 -3.81 -6.95
N ALA A 122 -10.36 -4.15 -5.67
CA ALA A 122 -11.18 -3.64 -4.58
C ALA A 122 -11.12 -2.11 -4.49
N PHE A 123 -9.94 -1.52 -4.69
CA PHE A 123 -9.78 -0.06 -4.74
C PHE A 123 -10.50 0.57 -5.93
N ILE A 124 -10.37 0.01 -7.13
CA ILE A 124 -11.06 0.49 -8.34
C ILE A 124 -12.57 0.48 -8.14
N SER A 125 -13.12 -0.63 -7.62
CA SER A 125 -14.55 -0.75 -7.34
C SER A 125 -15.05 0.31 -6.36
N MET A 126 -14.29 0.56 -5.29
CA MET A 126 -14.61 1.62 -4.31
C MET A 126 -14.62 3.01 -4.95
N ASN A 127 -13.66 3.31 -5.81
CA ASN A 127 -13.55 4.59 -6.51
C ASN A 127 -14.70 4.81 -7.50
N GLU A 128 -15.11 3.78 -8.23
CA GLU A 128 -16.28 3.84 -9.12
C GLU A 128 -17.58 4.08 -8.37
N GLN A 129 -17.78 3.42 -7.23
CA GLN A 129 -18.94 3.66 -6.38
C GLN A 129 -18.99 5.11 -5.89
N HIS A 130 -17.84 5.68 -5.53
CA HIS A 130 -17.74 7.09 -5.14
C HIS A 130 -18.16 8.02 -6.30
N LYS A 131 -17.64 7.80 -7.49
CA LYS A 131 -18.00 8.60 -8.69
C LYS A 131 -19.50 8.55 -8.99
N LYS A 132 -20.11 7.38 -8.89
CA LYS A 132 -21.57 7.21 -9.07
C LYS A 132 -22.38 8.00 -8.04
N ARG A 133 -21.99 7.98 -6.76
CA ARG A 133 -22.64 8.76 -5.71
C ARG A 133 -22.57 10.26 -5.98
N LEU A 134 -21.40 10.79 -6.33
CA LEU A 134 -21.22 12.20 -6.67
C LEU A 134 -22.08 12.63 -7.87
N SER A 135 -22.20 11.78 -8.89
CA SER A 135 -23.02 12.09 -10.07
C SER A 135 -24.51 12.15 -9.74
N ASN A 136 -24.99 11.29 -8.85
CA ASN A 136 -26.39 11.28 -8.41
C ASN A 136 -26.71 12.50 -7.54
N GLN A 137 -25.85 12.89 -6.62
CA GLN A 137 -26.02 14.10 -5.80
C GLN A 137 -26.08 15.38 -6.65
N LYS A 138 -25.28 15.44 -7.72
CA LYS A 138 -25.34 16.59 -8.67
C LYS A 138 -26.69 16.67 -9.38
N LYS A 139 -27.28 15.54 -9.77
CA LYS A 139 -28.61 15.50 -10.42
C LYS A 139 -29.73 15.94 -9.48
N GLU A 140 -29.69 15.51 -8.21
CA GLU A 140 -30.67 15.89 -7.20
C GLU A 140 -30.63 17.39 -6.82
N ASN A 141 -29.47 18.02 -6.93
CA ASN A 141 -29.24 19.42 -6.59
C ASN A 141 -29.39 20.38 -7.80
N THR A 142 -29.79 19.90 -8.97
CA THR A 142 -30.03 20.77 -10.13
C THR A 142 -31.39 21.48 -9.97
N PRO A 143 -31.50 22.84 -10.14
CA PRO A 143 -32.69 23.61 -9.83
C PRO A 143 -33.96 23.24 -10.64
N GLU A 144 -33.83 22.51 -11.72
CA GLU A 144 -34.98 22.11 -12.57
C GLU A 144 -35.96 21.13 -11.90
N SER A 145 -35.56 20.46 -10.81
CA SER A 145 -36.45 19.56 -10.06
C SER A 145 -37.41 20.31 -9.10
N ARG A 146 -37.27 21.63 -8.93
CA ARG A 146 -38.07 22.45 -8.01
C ARG A 146 -39.18 23.27 -8.67
N MET A 147 -39.40 23.09 -9.97
CA MET A 147 -40.42 23.86 -10.73
C MET A 147 -41.72 23.09 -11.02
N ASN A 148 -41.94 21.93 -10.47
CA ASN A 148 -43.18 21.15 -10.63
C ASN A 148 -43.82 20.79 -9.27
N ASP A 149 -44.16 21.83 -8.50
CA ASP A 149 -45.14 21.74 -7.43
C ASP A 149 -46.03 23.02 -7.45
#